data_df94cedbb8b6bfd11800ba3162ab5d7e
#
_entry.id   df94cedbb8b6bfd11800ba3162ab5d7e
#
_cell.length_a   1.000
_cell.length_b   1.000
_cell.length_c   1.000
_cell.angle_alpha   90.00
_cell.angle_beta   90.00
_cell.angle_gamma   90.00
#
_symmetry.space_group_name_H-M   'P 1'
#
loop_
_entity.id
_entity.type
_entity.pdbx_description
1 polymer ?
#
loop_
_entity_poly.entity_id
_entity_poly.type
_entity_poly.pdbx_seq_one_letter_code
_entity_poly.pdbx_strand_id
1 'polypeptide(L)'
;FYNKEILTSDPKFLKGNLQLIACAGSGKTEFVSERIALQIEQKIAKPDEIVAFTFTEKAAEELKFRVRSKIKELLGHQPDIGDMYIGTIHAFAFKILQEFIPIYRGYDMLDDVGRLAFLSSIKSDIDIDYLKNSLTSRFTKPYGRNLENWTFSVFINDLDKFIEEGWDVDEVATSDSFKNAFNVYLQKMEEKHFLDFSSIQRIAVDTLKSNPQVLQHVRDQFKFFTVDEYQDVNDIQIELLDLLLPKNLFCVGDPRQAIFGWRGANVNYILELKNKFPNEEYIYYADYK
;
A
#
# COMPACT_ATOMS: atom_id res chain seq x y z
N PHE A 1 1.60 -3.04 -30.14
CA PHE A 1 2.05 -4.08 -29.21
C PHE A 1 3.56 -4.00 -29.12
N TYR A 2 4.10 -3.72 -27.94
CA TYR A 2 5.54 -3.72 -27.73
C TYR A 2 5.98 -5.12 -27.30
N ASN A 3 7.05 -5.63 -27.93
CA ASN A 3 7.72 -6.84 -27.47
C ASN A 3 8.47 -6.53 -26.16
N LYS A 4 8.56 -7.48 -25.23
CA LYS A 4 9.31 -7.38 -23.98
C LYS A 4 10.74 -6.87 -24.23
N GLU A 5 11.41 -7.36 -25.25
CA GLU A 5 12.76 -6.94 -25.63
C GLU A 5 12.88 -5.46 -25.97
N ILE A 6 11.85 -4.84 -26.56
CA ILE A 6 11.84 -3.41 -26.87
C ILE A 6 11.70 -2.59 -25.58
N LEU A 7 10.83 -3.05 -24.64
CA LEU A 7 10.59 -2.35 -23.39
C LEU A 7 11.78 -2.37 -22.42
N THR A 8 12.65 -3.37 -22.56
CA THR A 8 13.85 -3.52 -21.72
C THR A 8 15.11 -2.98 -22.38
N SER A 9 15.16 -2.88 -23.73
CA SER A 9 16.33 -2.39 -24.47
C SER A 9 16.37 -0.87 -24.68
N ASP A 10 15.22 -0.19 -24.67
CA ASP A 10 15.17 1.26 -24.90
C ASP A 10 15.24 2.03 -23.57
N PRO A 11 16.32 2.79 -23.31
CA PRO A 11 16.51 3.55 -22.08
C PRO A 11 15.38 4.52 -21.73
N LYS A 12 14.56 4.91 -22.71
CA LYS A 12 13.40 5.80 -22.47
C LYS A 12 12.37 5.17 -21.54
N PHE A 13 12.24 3.83 -21.52
CA PHE A 13 11.31 3.11 -20.64
C PHE A 13 11.87 2.86 -19.24
N LEU A 14 13.11 3.24 -18.97
CA LEU A 14 13.73 3.12 -17.66
C LEU A 14 13.58 4.39 -16.81
N LYS A 15 13.10 5.49 -17.40
CA LYS A 15 12.85 6.79 -16.72
C LYS A 15 11.45 7.29 -17.06
N GLY A 16 11.01 8.31 -16.28
CA GLY A 16 9.68 8.92 -16.44
C GLY A 16 8.56 8.06 -15.89
N ASN A 17 7.34 8.53 -16.09
CA ASN A 17 6.15 7.82 -15.64
C ASN A 17 5.72 6.82 -16.71
N LEU A 18 5.46 5.60 -16.30
CA LEU A 18 5.12 4.49 -17.17
C LEU A 18 3.99 3.67 -16.58
N GLN A 19 2.99 3.34 -17.40
CA GLN A 19 1.94 2.41 -17.04
C GLN A 19 2.03 1.14 -17.89
N LEU A 20 2.02 -0.02 -17.23
CA LEU A 20 1.95 -1.33 -17.87
C LEU A 20 0.64 -2.01 -17.50
N ILE A 21 -0.23 -2.20 -18.47
CA ILE A 21 -1.44 -3.02 -18.31
C ILE A 21 -1.16 -4.40 -18.89
N ALA A 22 -1.15 -5.42 -18.04
CA ALA A 22 -0.76 -6.76 -18.40
C ALA A 22 -1.60 -7.81 -17.67
N CYS A 23 -2.07 -8.84 -18.41
CA CYS A 23 -2.91 -9.90 -17.86
C CYS A 23 -2.21 -10.78 -16.83
N ALA A 24 -3.00 -11.57 -16.09
CA ALA A 24 -2.46 -12.64 -15.26
C ALA A 24 -1.56 -13.58 -16.08
N GLY A 25 -0.42 -13.97 -15.50
CA GLY A 25 0.52 -14.90 -16.16
C GLY A 25 1.33 -14.31 -17.32
N SER A 26 1.19 -13.02 -17.64
CA SER A 26 1.94 -12.36 -18.72
C SER A 26 3.40 -12.04 -18.35
N GLY A 27 3.83 -12.31 -17.13
CA GLY A 27 5.19 -12.01 -16.65
C GLY A 27 5.37 -10.63 -16.06
N LYS A 28 4.30 -9.98 -15.53
CA LYS A 28 4.36 -8.65 -14.88
C LYS A 28 5.54 -8.52 -13.92
N THR A 29 5.63 -9.42 -12.94
CA THR A 29 6.68 -9.40 -11.91
C THR A 29 8.08 -9.63 -12.48
N GLU A 30 8.20 -10.43 -13.52
CA GLU A 30 9.46 -10.62 -14.25
C GLU A 30 9.89 -9.32 -14.92
N PHE A 31 8.97 -8.63 -15.58
CA PHE A 31 9.23 -7.34 -16.21
C PHE A 31 9.62 -6.26 -15.17
N VAL A 32 8.91 -6.21 -14.03
CA VAL A 32 9.26 -5.32 -12.91
C VAL A 32 10.69 -5.56 -12.43
N SER A 33 11.04 -6.83 -12.17
CA SER A 33 12.39 -7.18 -11.68
C SER A 33 13.48 -6.86 -12.69
N GLU A 34 13.24 -7.10 -13.97
CA GLU A 34 14.17 -6.77 -15.04
C GLU A 34 14.37 -5.26 -15.21
N ARG A 35 13.28 -4.48 -15.17
CA ARG A 35 13.36 -3.01 -15.24
C ARG A 35 14.18 -2.44 -14.10
N ILE A 36 13.96 -2.87 -12.86
CA ILE A 36 14.74 -2.43 -11.71
C ILE A 36 16.22 -2.83 -11.87
N ALA A 37 16.49 -4.04 -12.32
CA ALA A 37 17.85 -4.51 -12.54
C ALA A 37 18.60 -3.68 -13.60
N LEU A 38 17.91 -3.36 -14.70
CA LEU A 38 18.47 -2.50 -15.77
C LEU A 38 18.69 -1.05 -15.31
N GLN A 39 17.81 -0.50 -14.49
CA GLN A 39 18.01 0.83 -13.90
C GLN A 39 19.31 0.90 -13.09
N ILE A 40 19.64 -0.16 -12.36
CA ILE A 40 20.87 -0.25 -11.57
C ILE A 40 22.09 -0.52 -12.47
N GLU A 41 21.98 -1.47 -13.38
CA GLU A 41 23.07 -1.85 -14.31
C GLU A 41 23.50 -0.65 -15.15
N GLN A 42 22.55 0.11 -15.71
CA GLN A 42 22.81 1.29 -16.52
C GLN A 42 23.10 2.55 -15.69
N LYS A 43 23.18 2.43 -14.36
CA LYS A 43 23.44 3.55 -13.43
C LYS A 43 22.43 4.69 -13.56
N ILE A 44 21.20 4.36 -13.93
CA ILE A 44 20.08 5.30 -14.02
C ILE A 44 19.57 5.65 -12.63
N ALA A 45 19.54 4.64 -11.74
CA ALA A 45 19.15 4.75 -10.35
C ALA A 45 20.15 4.02 -9.45
N LYS A 46 20.34 4.52 -8.24
CA LYS A 46 21.00 3.78 -7.17
C LYS A 46 19.98 2.94 -6.40
N PRO A 47 20.39 1.84 -5.75
CA PRO A 47 19.47 1.02 -4.96
C PRO A 47 18.69 1.82 -3.91
N ASP A 48 19.32 2.73 -3.20
CA ASP A 48 18.73 3.58 -2.15
C ASP A 48 17.71 4.63 -2.68
N GLU A 49 17.68 4.86 -4.00
CA GLU A 49 16.75 5.75 -4.67
C GLU A 49 15.46 5.03 -5.14
N ILE A 50 15.42 3.68 -5.03
CA ILE A 50 14.34 2.86 -5.59
C ILE A 50 13.39 2.37 -4.50
N VAL A 51 12.10 2.54 -4.76
CA VAL A 51 10.99 1.99 -3.98
C VAL A 51 10.15 1.10 -4.88
N ALA A 52 9.92 -0.14 -4.48
CA ALA A 52 9.01 -1.05 -5.17
C ALA A 52 7.92 -1.54 -4.19
N PHE A 53 6.69 -1.18 -4.50
CA PHE A 53 5.54 -1.59 -3.73
C PHE A 53 4.90 -2.84 -4.29
N THR A 54 4.55 -3.76 -3.39
CA THR A 54 3.77 -4.95 -3.68
C THR A 54 2.58 -5.02 -2.72
N PHE A 55 1.58 -5.82 -3.08
CA PHE A 55 0.37 -5.94 -2.27
C PHE A 55 0.57 -6.78 -0.99
N THR A 56 1.52 -7.72 -0.98
CA THR A 56 1.78 -8.61 0.16
C THR A 56 3.27 -8.74 0.46
N GLU A 57 3.61 -9.03 1.72
CA GLU A 57 4.99 -9.30 2.12
C GLU A 57 5.60 -10.50 1.37
N LYS A 58 4.78 -11.52 1.08
CA LYS A 58 5.23 -12.67 0.28
C LYS A 58 5.63 -12.25 -1.14
N ALA A 59 4.83 -11.39 -1.78
CA ALA A 59 5.16 -10.85 -3.10
C ALA A 59 6.42 -9.97 -3.05
N ALA A 60 6.60 -9.21 -1.96
CA ALA A 60 7.81 -8.41 -1.75
C ALA A 60 9.07 -9.29 -1.68
N GLU A 61 9.03 -10.37 -0.91
CA GLU A 61 10.16 -11.31 -0.81
C GLU A 61 10.47 -12.00 -2.16
N GLU A 62 9.43 -12.38 -2.90
CA GLU A 62 9.60 -12.94 -4.24
C GLU A 62 10.23 -11.91 -5.20
N LEU A 63 9.76 -10.66 -5.18
CA LEU A 63 10.31 -9.59 -6.00
C LEU A 63 11.78 -9.28 -5.63
N LYS A 64 12.10 -9.22 -4.33
CA LYS A 64 13.50 -9.07 -3.87
C LYS A 64 14.41 -10.15 -4.43
N PHE A 65 13.96 -11.40 -4.35
CA PHE A 65 14.72 -12.54 -4.89
C PHE A 65 14.95 -12.41 -6.40
N ARG A 66 13.89 -12.08 -7.17
CA ARG A 66 13.97 -11.90 -8.63
C ARG A 66 14.89 -10.76 -9.02
N VAL A 67 14.77 -9.60 -8.36
CA VAL A 67 15.63 -8.44 -8.59
C VAL A 67 17.10 -8.80 -8.34
N ARG A 68 17.42 -9.42 -7.20
CA ARG A 68 18.80 -9.89 -6.90
C ARG A 68 19.34 -10.84 -7.97
N SER A 69 18.53 -11.78 -8.41
CA SER A 69 18.91 -12.76 -9.43
C SER A 69 19.19 -12.09 -10.76
N LYS A 70 18.34 -11.15 -11.18
CA LYS A 70 18.52 -10.40 -12.43
C LYS A 70 19.74 -9.49 -12.41
N ILE A 71 20.00 -8.79 -11.31
CA ILE A 71 21.20 -7.94 -11.19
C ILE A 71 22.45 -8.81 -11.23
N LYS A 72 22.45 -9.97 -10.55
CA LYS A 72 23.57 -10.91 -10.60
C LYS A 72 23.82 -11.43 -12.01
N GLU A 73 22.76 -11.71 -12.78
CA GLU A 73 22.86 -12.13 -14.19
C GLU A 73 23.50 -11.05 -15.05
N LEU A 74 23.08 -9.79 -14.88
CA LEU A 74 23.58 -8.65 -15.66
C LEU A 74 24.99 -8.19 -15.29
N LEU A 75 25.31 -8.14 -13.98
CA LEU A 75 26.59 -7.62 -13.49
C LEU A 75 27.65 -8.70 -13.27
N GLY A 76 27.29 -9.99 -13.28
CA GLY A 76 28.21 -11.09 -13.00
C GLY A 76 28.62 -11.26 -11.53
N HIS A 77 28.12 -10.39 -10.62
CA HIS A 77 28.37 -10.46 -9.18
C HIS A 77 27.10 -10.16 -8.39
N GLN A 78 27.10 -10.54 -7.09
CA GLN A 78 25.97 -10.23 -6.21
C GLN A 78 26.01 -8.75 -5.83
N PRO A 79 24.98 -7.96 -6.16
CA PRO A 79 24.92 -6.57 -5.78
C PRO A 79 24.58 -6.40 -4.31
N ASP A 80 25.04 -5.32 -3.72
CA ASP A 80 24.45 -4.81 -2.50
C ASP A 80 23.21 -4.00 -2.86
N ILE A 81 22.03 -4.53 -2.51
CA ILE A 81 20.75 -3.87 -2.68
C ILE A 81 20.06 -3.59 -1.34
N GLY A 82 20.87 -3.63 -0.23
CA GLY A 82 20.33 -3.51 1.13
C GLY A 82 19.52 -2.26 1.38
N ASP A 83 19.87 -1.16 0.70
CA ASP A 83 19.19 0.13 0.87
C ASP A 83 17.96 0.32 -0.02
N MET A 84 17.71 -0.60 -0.98
CA MET A 84 16.51 -0.57 -1.81
C MET A 84 15.29 -0.94 -0.97
N TYR A 85 14.22 -0.14 -1.07
CA TYR A 85 12.97 -0.52 -0.46
C TYR A 85 12.13 -1.39 -1.40
N ILE A 86 11.85 -2.62 -0.98
CA ILE A 86 10.86 -3.51 -1.62
C ILE A 86 9.96 -4.04 -0.52
N GLY A 87 8.67 -3.69 -0.55
CA GLY A 87 7.73 -4.04 0.51
C GLY A 87 6.33 -3.53 0.22
N THR A 88 5.45 -3.60 1.22
CA THR A 88 4.11 -3.04 1.12
C THR A 88 4.11 -1.53 1.34
N ILE A 89 3.06 -0.84 0.83
CA ILE A 89 2.89 0.61 1.07
C ILE A 89 2.74 0.90 2.57
N HIS A 90 2.05 0.02 3.31
CA HIS A 90 1.88 0.15 4.77
C HIS A 90 3.22 0.13 5.51
N ALA A 91 4.07 -0.86 5.18
CA ALA A 91 5.38 -0.98 5.82
C ALA A 91 6.31 0.21 5.45
N PHE A 92 6.16 0.78 4.25
CA PHE A 92 6.87 2.00 3.86
C PHE A 92 6.40 3.22 4.66
N ALA A 93 5.09 3.39 4.81
CA ALA A 93 4.52 4.45 5.63
C ALA A 93 5.00 4.35 7.08
N PHE A 94 5.02 3.13 7.64
CA PHE A 94 5.53 2.90 8.99
C PHE A 94 7.03 3.18 9.11
N LYS A 95 7.82 2.80 8.12
CA LYS A 95 9.26 3.15 8.04
C LYS A 95 9.47 4.66 8.11
N ILE A 96 8.71 5.45 7.34
CA ILE A 96 8.77 6.91 7.38
C ILE A 96 8.47 7.41 8.80
N LEU A 97 7.42 6.92 9.45
CA LEU A 97 7.06 7.33 10.80
C LEU A 97 8.19 7.01 11.81
N GLN A 98 8.73 5.79 11.79
CA GLN A 98 9.80 5.38 12.70
C GLN A 98 11.10 6.16 12.48
N GLU A 99 11.41 6.52 11.23
CA GLU A 99 12.62 7.26 10.89
C GLU A 99 12.55 8.72 11.33
N PHE A 100 11.44 9.40 11.06
CA PHE A 100 11.32 10.85 11.22
C PHE A 100 10.55 11.29 12.47
N ILE A 101 9.73 10.42 13.07
CA ILE A 101 8.89 10.75 14.22
C ILE A 101 9.28 9.85 15.39
N PRO A 102 10.10 10.36 16.35
CA PRO A 102 10.72 9.53 17.39
C PRO A 102 9.75 8.70 18.24
N ILE A 103 8.52 9.18 18.47
CA ILE A 103 7.53 8.48 19.28
C ILE A 103 7.17 7.11 18.67
N TYR A 104 7.13 7.00 17.34
CA TYR A 104 6.74 5.76 16.66
C TYR A 104 7.83 4.69 16.60
N ARG A 105 9.05 4.97 17.08
CA ARG A 105 10.11 3.95 17.17
C ARG A 105 9.80 2.83 18.16
N GLY A 106 8.95 3.11 19.13
CA GLY A 106 8.49 2.13 20.13
C GLY A 106 7.13 1.51 19.84
N TYR A 107 6.58 1.74 18.66
CA TYR A 107 5.28 1.17 18.25
C TYR A 107 5.46 -0.09 17.44
N ASP A 108 4.53 -1.04 17.64
CA ASP A 108 4.41 -2.26 16.84
C ASP A 108 3.21 -2.17 15.91
N MET A 109 3.34 -2.81 14.76
CA MET A 109 2.27 -2.88 13.76
C MET A 109 1.43 -4.13 13.96
N LEU A 110 0.09 -3.96 14.05
CA LEU A 110 -0.86 -5.06 14.09
C LEU A 110 -1.40 -5.36 12.69
N ASP A 111 -1.27 -6.63 12.29
CA ASP A 111 -1.98 -7.19 11.14
C ASP A 111 -3.45 -7.50 11.46
N ASP A 112 -4.21 -7.98 10.46
CA ASP A 112 -5.64 -8.30 10.64
C ASP A 112 -5.89 -9.31 11.76
N VAL A 113 -4.98 -10.28 11.96
CA VAL A 113 -5.10 -11.29 13.02
C VAL A 113 -4.79 -10.68 14.38
N GLY A 114 -3.74 -9.87 14.46
CA GLY A 114 -3.38 -9.13 15.66
C GLY A 114 -4.49 -8.18 16.10
N ARG A 115 -5.15 -7.50 15.17
CA ARG A 115 -6.29 -6.60 15.46
C ARG A 115 -7.49 -7.36 16.05
N LEU A 116 -7.84 -8.52 15.50
CA LEU A 116 -8.91 -9.36 16.05
C LEU A 116 -8.58 -9.85 17.46
N ALA A 117 -7.34 -10.28 17.70
CA ALA A 117 -6.88 -10.68 19.03
C ALA A 117 -6.88 -9.49 20.01
N PHE A 118 -6.46 -8.31 19.55
CA PHE A 118 -6.49 -7.09 20.33
C PHE A 118 -7.92 -6.70 20.72
N LEU A 119 -8.88 -6.67 19.77
CA LEU A 119 -10.29 -6.40 20.07
C LEU A 119 -10.87 -7.41 21.05
N SER A 120 -10.52 -8.69 20.93
CA SER A 120 -10.93 -9.71 21.90
C SER A 120 -10.38 -9.43 23.31
N SER A 121 -9.18 -8.85 23.41
CA SER A 121 -8.55 -8.51 24.71
C SER A 121 -9.19 -7.33 25.41
N ILE A 122 -9.78 -6.38 24.67
CA ILE A 122 -10.43 -5.16 25.18
C ILE A 122 -11.94 -5.21 25.11
N LYS A 123 -12.52 -6.38 24.86
CA LYS A 123 -13.96 -6.54 24.65
C LYS A 123 -14.83 -6.14 25.85
N SER A 124 -14.28 -6.14 27.07
CA SER A 124 -14.96 -5.65 28.26
C SER A 124 -15.11 -4.12 28.29
N ASP A 125 -14.27 -3.42 27.54
CA ASP A 125 -14.22 -1.96 27.49
C ASP A 125 -15.08 -1.40 26.34
N ILE A 126 -15.51 -2.29 25.42
CA ILE A 126 -16.34 -1.97 24.24
C ILE A 126 -17.69 -2.69 24.38
N ASP A 127 -18.81 -1.98 24.19
CA ASP A 127 -20.13 -2.56 24.16
C ASP A 127 -20.38 -3.40 22.88
N ILE A 128 -19.91 -4.64 22.92
CA ILE A 128 -20.01 -5.59 21.79
C ILE A 128 -21.46 -5.97 21.50
N ASP A 129 -22.31 -6.08 22.52
CA ASP A 129 -23.71 -6.50 22.32
C ASP A 129 -24.50 -5.43 21.58
N TYR A 130 -24.18 -4.17 21.78
CA TYR A 130 -24.73 -3.08 21.00
C TYR A 130 -24.16 -3.08 19.56
N LEU A 131 -22.86 -3.29 19.38
CA LEU A 131 -22.26 -3.45 18.05
C LEU A 131 -22.93 -4.60 17.28
N LYS A 132 -23.21 -5.73 17.92
CA LYS A 132 -23.98 -6.82 17.31
C LYS A 132 -25.36 -6.36 16.83
N ASN A 133 -26.08 -5.57 17.60
CA ASN A 133 -27.43 -5.12 17.29
C ASN A 133 -27.43 -4.02 16.21
N SER A 134 -26.48 -3.10 16.22
CA SER A 134 -26.38 -2.02 15.24
C SER A 134 -25.90 -2.49 13.85
N LEU A 135 -25.00 -3.47 13.83
CA LEU A 135 -24.36 -3.98 12.60
C LEU A 135 -25.20 -5.08 11.93
N THR A 136 -25.94 -5.91 12.69
CA THR A 136 -26.81 -6.97 12.13
C THR A 136 -27.98 -6.43 11.32
N SER A 137 -28.34 -5.16 11.48
CA SER A 137 -29.38 -4.54 10.64
C SER A 137 -28.93 -4.29 9.18
N ARG A 138 -27.62 -4.26 8.93
CA ARG A 138 -27.04 -3.95 7.60
C ARG A 138 -26.53 -5.19 6.85
N PHE A 139 -26.22 -6.29 7.52
CA PHE A 139 -25.59 -7.45 6.90
C PHE A 139 -26.29 -8.76 7.29
N THR A 140 -26.55 -9.63 6.32
CA THR A 140 -27.02 -11.00 6.57
C THR A 140 -25.94 -11.78 7.33
N LYS A 141 -26.27 -12.20 8.54
CA LYS A 141 -25.42 -13.00 9.42
C LYS A 141 -24.95 -14.28 8.71
N PRO A 142 -23.64 -14.51 8.54
CA PRO A 142 -23.18 -15.73 7.90
C PRO A 142 -23.47 -16.95 8.78
N TYR A 143 -24.08 -17.95 8.17
CA TYR A 143 -24.42 -19.20 8.83
C TYR A 143 -23.15 -19.92 9.32
N GLY A 144 -23.08 -20.29 10.60
CA GLY A 144 -21.98 -21.12 11.15
C GLY A 144 -20.68 -20.43 11.52
N ARG A 145 -20.55 -19.10 11.42
CA ARG A 145 -19.36 -18.36 11.90
C ARG A 145 -19.50 -17.90 13.35
N ASN A 146 -18.37 -17.78 14.05
CA ASN A 146 -18.34 -17.17 15.37
C ASN A 146 -18.84 -15.70 15.24
N LEU A 147 -19.94 -15.41 15.95
CA LEU A 147 -20.62 -14.10 15.89
C LEU A 147 -19.70 -12.96 16.35
N GLU A 148 -18.85 -13.20 17.34
CA GLU A 148 -17.91 -12.22 17.88
C GLU A 148 -16.89 -11.82 16.83
N ASN A 149 -16.22 -12.78 16.19
CA ASN A 149 -15.22 -12.50 15.14
C ASN A 149 -15.86 -11.80 13.93
N TRP A 150 -17.10 -12.16 13.59
CA TRP A 150 -17.81 -11.47 12.52
C TRP A 150 -18.11 -10.01 12.89
N THR A 151 -18.57 -9.75 14.12
CA THR A 151 -18.84 -8.40 14.62
C THR A 151 -17.57 -7.55 14.63
N PHE A 152 -16.45 -8.11 15.09
CA PHE A 152 -15.17 -7.43 15.05
C PHE A 152 -14.71 -7.12 13.62
N SER A 153 -14.87 -8.04 12.68
CA SER A 153 -14.51 -7.79 11.28
C SER A 153 -15.33 -6.66 10.66
N VAL A 154 -16.62 -6.56 10.97
CA VAL A 154 -17.47 -5.45 10.50
C VAL A 154 -17.06 -4.14 11.15
N PHE A 155 -16.81 -4.14 12.46
CA PHE A 155 -16.31 -2.96 13.16
C PHE A 155 -14.97 -2.47 12.61
N ILE A 156 -14.03 -3.39 12.36
CA ILE A 156 -12.73 -3.07 11.74
C ILE A 156 -12.91 -2.41 10.37
N ASN A 157 -13.78 -2.93 9.52
CA ASN A 157 -14.01 -2.35 8.20
C ASN A 157 -14.59 -0.92 8.27
N ASP A 158 -15.53 -0.68 9.19
CA ASP A 158 -16.08 0.65 9.40
C ASP A 158 -15.01 1.61 9.98
N LEU A 159 -14.23 1.13 10.95
CA LEU A 159 -13.13 1.87 11.58
C LEU A 159 -12.06 2.26 10.56
N ASP A 160 -11.63 1.32 9.72
CA ASP A 160 -10.64 1.57 8.66
C ASP A 160 -11.11 2.68 7.74
N LYS A 161 -12.37 2.64 7.32
CA LYS A 161 -12.93 3.66 6.45
C LYS A 161 -12.91 5.05 7.11
N PHE A 162 -13.29 5.16 8.39
CA PHE A 162 -13.25 6.44 9.11
C PHE A 162 -11.83 6.99 9.21
N ILE A 163 -10.86 6.12 9.50
CA ILE A 163 -9.45 6.51 9.63
C ILE A 163 -8.86 6.90 8.27
N GLU A 164 -9.05 6.08 7.25
CA GLU A 164 -8.49 6.31 5.91
C GLU A 164 -9.01 7.59 5.27
N GLU A 165 -10.31 7.86 5.43
CA GLU A 165 -10.94 9.08 4.93
C GLU A 165 -10.64 10.31 5.80
N GLY A 166 -10.10 10.12 7.01
CA GLY A 166 -9.86 11.19 7.97
C GLY A 166 -11.15 11.84 8.48
N TRP A 167 -12.24 11.06 8.55
CA TRP A 167 -13.52 11.57 9.03
C TRP A 167 -13.51 11.75 10.55
N ASP A 168 -14.07 12.88 11.00
CA ASP A 168 -14.35 13.09 12.42
C ASP A 168 -15.50 12.17 12.85
N VAL A 169 -15.22 11.26 13.78
CA VAL A 169 -16.20 10.27 14.25
C VAL A 169 -17.38 10.94 14.94
N ASP A 170 -17.17 12.09 15.61
CA ASP A 170 -18.22 12.80 16.31
C ASP A 170 -19.19 13.53 15.37
N GLU A 171 -18.68 13.97 14.22
CA GLU A 171 -19.49 14.63 13.20
C GLU A 171 -20.21 13.64 12.26
N VAL A 172 -19.52 12.57 11.83
CA VAL A 172 -20.00 11.70 10.74
C VAL A 172 -20.76 10.48 11.26
N ALA A 173 -20.34 9.89 12.39
CA ALA A 173 -20.98 8.70 12.91
C ALA A 173 -22.35 9.02 13.54
N THR A 174 -23.36 8.22 13.15
CA THR A 174 -24.73 8.35 13.67
C THR A 174 -25.01 7.51 14.92
N SER A 175 -24.09 6.62 15.28
CA SER A 175 -24.24 5.68 16.40
C SER A 175 -23.27 6.07 17.55
N ASP A 176 -23.81 6.46 18.70
CA ASP A 176 -23.02 6.79 19.88
C ASP A 176 -22.15 5.61 20.36
N SER A 177 -22.63 4.40 20.15
CA SER A 177 -21.90 3.19 20.48
C SER A 177 -20.72 2.93 19.56
N PHE A 178 -20.87 3.22 18.25
CA PHE A 178 -19.75 3.17 17.33
C PHE A 178 -18.70 4.24 17.72
N LYS A 179 -19.13 5.47 18.01
CA LYS A 179 -18.24 6.54 18.48
C LYS A 179 -17.46 6.12 19.72
N ASN A 180 -18.15 5.58 20.72
CA ASN A 180 -17.50 5.09 21.93
C ASN A 180 -16.50 3.97 21.64
N ALA A 181 -16.89 2.97 20.86
CA ALA A 181 -16.02 1.84 20.49
C ALA A 181 -14.79 2.30 19.69
N PHE A 182 -14.97 3.24 18.77
CA PHE A 182 -13.92 3.86 17.97
C PHE A 182 -12.89 4.58 18.87
N ASN A 183 -13.36 5.42 19.75
CA ASN A 183 -12.48 6.18 20.67
C ASN A 183 -11.75 5.27 21.66
N VAL A 184 -12.45 4.27 22.24
CA VAL A 184 -11.84 3.27 23.12
C VAL A 184 -10.76 2.47 22.37
N TYR A 185 -11.06 2.03 21.14
CA TYR A 185 -10.09 1.30 20.33
C TYR A 185 -8.81 2.10 20.11
N LEU A 186 -8.93 3.34 19.62
CA LEU A 186 -7.75 4.21 19.38
C LEU A 186 -6.97 4.50 20.65
N GLN A 187 -7.66 4.83 21.75
CA GLN A 187 -7.02 5.04 23.03
C GLN A 187 -6.24 3.80 23.50
N LYS A 188 -6.83 2.62 23.40
CA LYS A 188 -6.17 1.36 23.81
C LYS A 188 -5.01 0.98 22.91
N MET A 189 -5.09 1.27 21.61
CA MET A 189 -3.97 1.11 20.67
C MET A 189 -2.80 2.01 21.09
N GLU A 190 -3.06 3.28 21.39
CA GLU A 190 -2.05 4.22 21.85
C GLU A 190 -1.42 3.79 23.18
N GLU A 191 -2.24 3.41 24.21
CA GLU A 191 -1.76 2.89 25.49
C GLU A 191 -0.82 1.69 25.36
N LYS A 192 -1.01 0.87 24.33
CA LYS A 192 -0.21 -0.34 24.06
C LYS A 192 0.92 -0.11 23.05
N HIS A 193 1.07 1.10 22.54
CA HIS A 193 1.99 1.44 21.45
C HIS A 193 1.78 0.55 20.20
N PHE A 194 0.54 0.35 19.82
CA PHE A 194 0.17 -0.36 18.59
C PHE A 194 -0.34 0.60 17.53
N LEU A 195 -0.07 0.29 16.26
CA LEU A 195 -0.70 0.90 15.10
C LEU A 195 -1.22 -0.19 14.17
N ASP A 196 -2.36 0.04 13.56
CA ASP A 196 -2.87 -0.78 12.46
C ASP A 196 -2.56 -0.13 11.09
N PHE A 197 -2.86 -0.86 10.02
CA PHE A 197 -2.52 -0.44 8.67
C PHE A 197 -3.17 0.90 8.28
N SER A 198 -4.43 1.11 8.63
CA SER A 198 -5.16 2.34 8.31
C SER A 198 -4.60 3.54 9.07
N SER A 199 -4.36 3.38 10.38
CA SER A 199 -3.75 4.41 11.23
C SER A 199 -2.34 4.78 10.75
N ILE A 200 -1.51 3.80 10.41
CA ILE A 200 -0.16 4.04 9.88
C ILE A 200 -0.21 4.91 8.63
N GLN A 201 -1.07 4.58 7.67
CA GLN A 201 -1.17 5.34 6.42
C GLN A 201 -1.68 6.76 6.67
N ARG A 202 -2.74 6.92 7.47
CA ARG A 202 -3.31 8.23 7.79
C ARG A 202 -2.30 9.12 8.50
N ILE A 203 -1.64 8.60 9.54
CA ILE A 203 -0.62 9.34 10.29
C ILE A 203 0.56 9.71 9.39
N ALA A 204 1.00 8.82 8.51
CA ALA A 204 2.09 9.11 7.58
C ALA A 204 1.72 10.24 6.61
N VAL A 205 0.53 10.18 6.00
CA VAL A 205 0.03 11.23 5.11
C VAL A 205 -0.06 12.57 5.84
N ASP A 206 -0.65 12.61 7.04
CA ASP A 206 -0.81 13.85 7.82
C ASP A 206 0.54 14.39 8.29
N THR A 207 1.48 13.50 8.65
CA THR A 207 2.85 13.86 8.98
C THR A 207 3.57 14.52 7.81
N LEU A 208 3.47 13.93 6.62
CA LEU A 208 4.10 14.48 5.42
C LEU A 208 3.48 15.81 5.00
N LYS A 209 2.16 15.98 5.16
CA LYS A 209 1.46 17.26 4.90
C LYS A 209 1.90 18.36 5.87
N SER A 210 2.02 18.03 7.15
CA SER A 210 2.33 18.99 8.20
C SER A 210 3.83 19.28 8.33
N ASN A 211 4.72 18.45 7.78
CA ASN A 211 6.16 18.56 7.87
C ASN A 211 6.85 18.64 6.50
N PRO A 212 6.90 19.83 5.87
CA PRO A 212 7.52 19.98 4.55
C PRO A 212 8.98 19.55 4.49
N GLN A 213 9.72 19.63 5.59
CA GLN A 213 11.12 19.19 5.64
C GLN A 213 11.24 17.66 5.54
N VAL A 214 10.38 16.92 6.24
CA VAL A 214 10.31 15.46 6.16
C VAL A 214 9.88 15.04 4.75
N LEU A 215 8.84 15.68 4.21
CA LEU A 215 8.38 15.42 2.85
C LEU A 215 9.48 15.63 1.82
N GLN A 216 10.22 16.75 1.91
CA GLN A 216 11.30 17.04 0.98
C GLN A 216 12.44 16.02 1.12
N HIS A 217 12.79 15.61 2.34
CA HIS A 217 13.81 14.59 2.56
C HIS A 217 13.42 13.25 1.92
N VAL A 218 12.19 12.80 2.10
CA VAL A 218 11.70 11.55 1.47
C VAL A 218 11.72 11.65 -0.06
N ARG A 219 11.34 12.81 -0.62
CA ARG A 219 11.39 13.07 -2.09
C ARG A 219 12.82 13.09 -2.63
N ASP A 220 13.76 13.60 -1.85
CA ASP A 220 15.18 13.68 -2.26
C ASP A 220 15.86 12.32 -2.20
N GLN A 221 15.46 11.48 -1.26
CA GLN A 221 15.96 10.12 -1.12
C GLN A 221 15.39 9.20 -2.19
N PHE A 222 14.06 9.09 -2.31
CA PHE A 222 13.40 8.15 -3.20
C PHE A 222 12.95 8.81 -4.49
N LYS A 223 13.46 8.35 -5.63
CA LYS A 223 13.26 8.97 -6.95
C LYS A 223 12.55 8.06 -7.95
N PHE A 224 12.63 6.75 -7.75
CA PHE A 224 12.07 5.76 -8.64
C PHE A 224 11.07 4.89 -7.88
N PHE A 225 9.81 4.98 -8.28
CA PHE A 225 8.72 4.25 -7.65
C PHE A 225 8.16 3.22 -8.62
N THR A 226 8.01 2.01 -8.15
CA THR A 226 7.29 0.94 -8.85
C THR A 226 6.12 0.50 -7.97
N VAL A 227 4.93 0.42 -8.55
CA VAL A 227 3.73 -0.06 -7.85
C VAL A 227 3.18 -1.25 -8.63
N ASP A 228 3.34 -2.44 -8.08
CA ASP A 228 2.73 -3.67 -8.61
C ASP A 228 1.29 -3.80 -8.11
N GLU A 229 0.44 -4.45 -8.91
CA GLU A 229 -1.00 -4.60 -8.67
C GLU A 229 -1.72 -3.26 -8.43
N TYR A 230 -1.39 -2.24 -9.24
CA TYR A 230 -1.89 -0.87 -9.09
C TYR A 230 -3.43 -0.75 -9.12
N GLN A 231 -4.15 -1.75 -9.64
CA GLN A 231 -5.61 -1.81 -9.60
C GLN A 231 -6.19 -2.01 -8.20
N ASP A 232 -5.36 -2.42 -7.23
CA ASP A 232 -5.78 -2.71 -5.85
C ASP A 232 -5.42 -1.61 -4.85
N VAL A 233 -4.88 -0.46 -5.32
CA VAL A 233 -4.60 0.70 -4.47
C VAL A 233 -5.91 1.40 -4.03
N ASN A 234 -5.90 1.92 -2.80
CA ASN A 234 -6.99 2.70 -2.23
C ASN A 234 -6.68 4.21 -2.19
N ASP A 235 -7.65 5.02 -1.76
CA ASP A 235 -7.59 6.47 -1.81
C ASP A 235 -6.43 7.04 -0.99
N ILE A 236 -6.18 6.53 0.22
CA ILE A 236 -5.08 7.02 1.07
C ILE A 236 -3.70 6.65 0.53
N GLN A 237 -3.58 5.52 -0.17
CA GLN A 237 -2.34 5.11 -0.83
C GLN A 237 -2.04 6.02 -2.02
N ILE A 238 -3.06 6.40 -2.78
CA ILE A 238 -2.93 7.39 -3.85
C ILE A 238 -2.55 8.75 -3.28
N GLU A 239 -3.16 9.16 -2.17
CA GLU A 239 -2.82 10.41 -1.49
C GLU A 239 -1.35 10.44 -1.05
N LEU A 240 -0.84 9.34 -0.50
CA LEU A 240 0.57 9.19 -0.16
C LEU A 240 1.47 9.29 -1.40
N LEU A 241 1.15 8.58 -2.47
CA LEU A 241 1.91 8.64 -3.72
C LEU A 241 1.89 10.06 -4.31
N ASP A 242 0.76 10.76 -4.25
CA ASP A 242 0.62 12.13 -4.74
C ASP A 242 1.45 13.13 -3.93
N LEU A 243 1.50 12.96 -2.62
CA LEU A 243 2.39 13.76 -1.77
C LEU A 243 3.86 13.56 -2.15
N LEU A 244 4.26 12.34 -2.46
CA LEU A 244 5.64 12.05 -2.84
C LEU A 244 6.00 12.60 -4.23
N LEU A 245 5.01 12.85 -5.11
CA LEU A 245 5.17 13.40 -6.46
C LEU A 245 6.33 12.74 -7.26
N PRO A 246 6.34 11.43 -7.42
CA PRO A 246 7.44 10.75 -8.09
C PRO A 246 7.51 11.16 -9.57
N LYS A 247 8.71 11.52 -10.02
CA LYS A 247 8.99 11.83 -11.44
C LYS A 247 9.25 10.57 -12.28
N ASN A 248 9.44 9.43 -11.62
CA ASN A 248 9.65 8.14 -12.24
C ASN A 248 8.73 7.13 -11.56
N LEU A 249 7.46 7.16 -11.90
CA LEU A 249 6.43 6.27 -11.39
C LEU A 249 6.15 5.18 -12.43
N PHE A 250 6.38 3.93 -12.06
CA PHE A 250 6.02 2.78 -12.86
C PHE A 250 4.87 2.02 -12.21
N CYS A 251 3.69 2.07 -12.82
CA CYS A 251 2.49 1.38 -12.38
C CYS A 251 2.24 0.14 -13.23
N VAL A 252 2.07 -1.01 -12.57
CA VAL A 252 1.79 -2.29 -13.21
C VAL A 252 0.50 -2.86 -12.66
N GLY A 253 -0.37 -3.36 -13.52
CA GLY A 253 -1.61 -3.98 -13.07
C GLY A 253 -2.50 -4.49 -14.19
N ASP A 254 -3.61 -5.14 -13.80
CA ASP A 254 -4.67 -5.56 -14.69
C ASP A 254 -6.04 -5.10 -14.13
N PRO A 255 -6.68 -4.10 -14.73
CA PRO A 255 -7.99 -3.62 -14.25
C PRO A 255 -9.05 -4.72 -14.14
N ARG A 256 -8.92 -5.82 -14.90
CA ARG A 256 -9.85 -6.96 -14.88
C ARG A 256 -9.64 -7.87 -13.67
N GLN A 257 -8.52 -7.72 -12.94
CA GLN A 257 -8.21 -8.44 -11.72
C GLN A 257 -8.51 -7.64 -10.44
N ALA A 258 -9.12 -6.47 -10.54
CA ALA A 258 -9.54 -5.65 -9.41
C ALA A 258 -10.65 -6.36 -8.62
N ILE A 259 -10.28 -7.08 -7.56
CA ILE A 259 -11.22 -7.85 -6.71
C ILE A 259 -11.32 -7.31 -5.28
N PHE A 260 -10.48 -6.34 -4.92
CA PHE A 260 -10.39 -5.79 -3.56
C PHE A 260 -11.20 -4.50 -3.34
N GLY A 261 -12.20 -4.22 -4.18
CA GLY A 261 -13.08 -3.06 -4.00
C GLY A 261 -13.77 -3.00 -2.63
N TRP A 262 -13.99 -4.15 -1.98
CA TRP A 262 -14.51 -4.23 -0.62
C TRP A 262 -13.53 -3.77 0.47
N ARG A 263 -12.23 -3.65 0.14
CA ARG A 263 -11.16 -3.05 0.96
C ARG A 263 -10.85 -1.60 0.56
N GLY A 264 -11.74 -0.92 -0.17
CA GLY A 264 -11.53 0.45 -0.62
C GLY A 264 -10.68 0.58 -1.90
N ALA A 265 -10.23 -0.53 -2.52
CA ALA A 265 -9.53 -0.46 -3.80
C ALA A 265 -10.40 0.18 -4.89
N ASN A 266 -9.81 1.08 -5.67
CA ASN A 266 -10.52 1.83 -6.70
C ASN A 266 -9.84 1.67 -8.07
N VAL A 267 -10.44 0.82 -8.90
CA VAL A 267 -9.92 0.50 -10.24
C VAL A 267 -9.81 1.74 -11.15
N ASN A 268 -10.52 2.82 -10.86
CA ASN A 268 -10.43 4.04 -11.67
C ASN A 268 -9.02 4.63 -11.65
N TYR A 269 -8.25 4.44 -10.60
CA TYR A 269 -6.87 4.94 -10.53
C TYR A 269 -5.98 4.38 -11.63
N ILE A 270 -6.09 3.08 -11.94
CA ILE A 270 -5.31 2.51 -13.06
C ILE A 270 -5.88 2.93 -14.42
N LEU A 271 -7.20 3.10 -14.54
CA LEU A 271 -7.85 3.49 -15.80
C LEU A 271 -7.61 4.97 -16.13
N GLU A 272 -7.52 5.82 -15.12
CA GLU A 272 -7.43 7.29 -15.27
C GLU A 272 -5.99 7.82 -15.12
N LEU A 273 -5.01 6.95 -14.87
CA LEU A 273 -3.61 7.36 -14.67
C LEU A 273 -3.09 8.23 -15.80
N LYS A 274 -3.48 7.94 -17.05
CA LYS A 274 -3.17 8.75 -18.24
C LYS A 274 -3.68 10.19 -18.18
N ASN A 275 -4.77 10.44 -17.45
CA ASN A 275 -5.32 11.79 -17.29
C ASN A 275 -4.48 12.60 -16.30
N LYS A 276 -3.86 11.91 -15.33
CA LYS A 276 -2.97 12.50 -14.33
C LYS A 276 -1.63 12.91 -14.92
N PHE A 277 -1.15 12.17 -15.92
CA PHE A 277 0.13 12.40 -16.61
C PHE A 277 -0.06 12.46 -18.12
N PRO A 278 -0.74 13.50 -18.69
CA PRO A 278 -1.20 13.51 -20.08
C PRO A 278 -0.09 13.55 -21.14
N ASN A 279 1.14 13.89 -20.75
CA ASN A 279 2.28 14.01 -21.67
C ASN A 279 3.25 12.82 -21.60
N GLU A 280 2.87 11.74 -20.96
CA GLU A 280 3.77 10.61 -20.72
C GLU A 280 3.38 9.35 -21.49
N GLU A 281 4.33 8.43 -21.66
CA GLU A 281 4.11 7.22 -22.45
C GLU A 281 3.30 6.18 -21.67
N TYR A 282 2.25 5.64 -22.31
CA TYR A 282 1.42 4.56 -21.78
C TYR A 282 1.60 3.32 -22.63
N ILE A 283 1.95 2.22 -21.98
CA ILE A 283 2.15 0.94 -22.65
C ILE A 283 1.05 -0.02 -22.23
N TYR A 284 0.28 -0.47 -23.23
CA TYR A 284 -0.66 -1.55 -23.06
C TYR A 284 -0.01 -2.85 -23.56
N TYR A 285 0.36 -3.71 -22.62
CA TYR A 285 0.87 -5.02 -22.92
C TYR A 285 -0.23 -6.06 -22.71
N ALA A 286 -0.72 -6.64 -23.81
CA ALA A 286 -1.64 -7.75 -23.76
C ALA A 286 -0.98 -8.93 -24.46
N ASP A 287 -0.37 -9.83 -23.70
CA ASP A 287 0.02 -11.14 -24.23
C ASP A 287 -1.16 -12.10 -24.03
N TYR A 288 -1.94 -12.29 -25.08
CA TYR A 288 -2.92 -13.36 -25.17
C TYR A 288 -2.18 -14.57 -25.74
N LYS A 289 -1.73 -15.48 -24.85
CA LYS A 289 -1.43 -16.84 -25.29
C LYS A 289 -2.69 -17.66 -25.38
#